data_a06b03f8bf31e329878253a1e76e22dd
#
_entry.id   a06b03f8bf31e329878253a1e76e22dd
#
_cell.length_a   1.000
_cell.length_b   1.000
_cell.length_c   1.000
_cell.angle_alpha   90.00
_cell.angle_beta   90.00
_cell.angle_gamma   90.00
#
_symmetry.space_group_name_H-M   'P 1'
#
loop_
_entity.id
_entity.type
_entity.pdbx_description
1 polymer ?
#
loop_
_entity_poly.entity_id
_entity_poly.type
_entity_poly.pdbx_seq_one_letter_code
_entity_poly.pdbx_strand_id
1 'polypeptide(L)'
;GTRCGDLDPGVMQFIMNKYGMNIDEMLNVLNKKSGVLGVSGVSSDFRDLETAADEGNERARLALDMFDYWVAKVVGSYAAAMNGVDAIIFTAGVGENSATTRAGICKYLGYLGCEIDPEPNKKRGEDICISTADSKVKLFVIPTNEELVIARDTRDIVNG
;
A
#
# COMPACT_ATOMS: atom_id res chain seq x y z
N GLY A 1 -7.37 -1.66 2.14
CA GLY A 1 -8.64 -2.21 1.63
C GLY A 1 -9.87 -1.43 2.07
N THR A 2 -10.18 -1.38 3.36
CA THR A 2 -11.43 -0.82 3.91
C THR A 2 -11.24 0.35 4.87
N ARG A 3 -10.04 0.67 5.29
CA ARG A 3 -9.76 1.72 6.27
C ARG A 3 -9.60 3.08 5.63
N CYS A 4 -10.07 4.14 6.32
CA CYS A 4 -10.02 5.51 5.80
C CYS A 4 -8.60 6.10 5.73
N GLY A 5 -7.63 5.56 6.48
CA GLY A 5 -6.32 6.20 6.65
C GLY A 5 -6.41 7.44 7.54
N ASP A 6 -5.50 8.39 7.29
CA ASP A 6 -5.46 9.66 8.04
C ASP A 6 -6.71 10.49 7.75
N LEU A 7 -7.33 11.00 8.81
CA LEU A 7 -8.55 11.79 8.74
C LEU A 7 -8.51 12.92 9.76
N ASP A 8 -8.91 14.11 9.35
CA ASP A 8 -9.13 15.23 10.26
C ASP A 8 -10.33 14.93 11.17
N PRO A 9 -10.20 15.05 12.50
CA PRO A 9 -11.31 14.84 13.45
C PRO A 9 -12.54 15.71 13.17
N GLY A 10 -12.34 16.90 12.62
CA GLY A 10 -13.45 17.81 12.24
C GLY A 10 -14.33 17.22 11.13
N VAL A 11 -13.74 16.48 10.18
CA VAL A 11 -14.49 15.77 9.14
C VAL A 11 -15.36 14.69 9.75
N MET A 12 -14.86 13.98 10.76
CA MET A 12 -15.60 12.92 11.46
C MET A 12 -16.84 13.51 12.14
N GLN A 13 -16.68 14.60 12.91
CA GLN A 13 -17.79 15.29 13.56
C GLN A 13 -18.82 15.83 12.54
N PHE A 14 -18.34 16.41 11.44
CA PHE A 14 -19.21 16.91 10.37
C PHE A 14 -20.09 15.81 9.78
N ILE A 15 -19.51 14.66 9.47
CA ILE A 15 -20.24 13.52 8.89
C ILE A 15 -21.24 12.96 9.89
N MET A 16 -20.84 12.77 11.15
CA MET A 16 -21.74 12.30 12.21
C MET A 16 -22.96 13.20 12.34
N ASN A 17 -22.77 14.52 12.41
CA ASN A 17 -23.86 15.48 12.52
C ASN A 17 -24.75 15.48 11.28
N LYS A 18 -24.14 15.41 10.08
CA LYS A 18 -24.86 15.46 8.80
C LYS A 18 -25.78 14.25 8.58
N TYR A 19 -25.35 13.07 9.01
CA TYR A 19 -26.07 11.81 8.78
C TYR A 19 -26.74 11.25 10.05
N GLY A 20 -26.64 11.94 11.19
CA GLY A 20 -27.23 11.49 12.44
C GLY A 20 -26.57 10.22 13.01
N MET A 21 -25.29 10.02 12.71
CA MET A 21 -24.55 8.82 13.14
C MET A 21 -24.02 8.97 14.56
N ASN A 22 -24.09 7.88 15.32
CA ASN A 22 -23.35 7.75 16.57
C ASN A 22 -21.87 7.38 16.29
N ILE A 23 -21.04 7.34 17.34
CA ILE A 23 -19.61 7.07 17.19
C ILE A 23 -19.31 5.66 16.66
N ASP A 24 -20.09 4.66 17.07
CA ASP A 24 -19.86 3.26 16.63
C ASP A 24 -20.20 3.09 15.15
N GLU A 25 -21.27 3.74 14.68
CA GLU A 25 -21.64 3.78 13.27
C GLU A 25 -20.55 4.48 12.44
N MET A 26 -20.04 5.60 12.93
CA MET A 26 -18.95 6.32 12.26
C MET A 26 -17.68 5.48 12.20
N LEU A 27 -17.26 4.84 13.29
CA LEU A 27 -16.10 3.96 13.32
C LEU A 27 -16.27 2.75 12.38
N ASN A 28 -17.47 2.21 12.25
CA ASN A 28 -17.76 1.17 11.28
C ASN A 28 -17.56 1.65 9.84
N VAL A 29 -17.99 2.87 9.51
CA VAL A 29 -17.73 3.48 8.19
C VAL A 29 -16.25 3.64 7.95
N LEU A 30 -15.50 4.21 8.89
CA LEU A 30 -14.07 4.49 8.75
C LEU A 30 -13.22 3.23 8.66
N ASN A 31 -13.60 2.15 9.35
CA ASN A 31 -12.82 0.91 9.39
C ASN A 31 -13.25 -0.14 8.37
N LYS A 32 -14.51 -0.16 7.93
CA LYS A 32 -15.07 -1.26 7.13
C LYS A 32 -15.63 -0.84 5.78
N LYS A 33 -15.92 0.45 5.57
CA LYS A 33 -16.62 0.95 4.37
C LYS A 33 -15.86 2.08 3.67
N SER A 34 -14.61 2.32 4.04
CA SER A 34 -13.72 3.35 3.49
C SER A 34 -12.62 2.72 2.62
N GLY A 35 -11.49 3.39 2.49
CA GLY A 35 -10.34 2.92 1.73
C GLY A 35 -10.66 2.74 0.25
N VAL A 36 -9.95 1.83 -0.41
CA VAL A 36 -10.18 1.56 -1.85
C VAL A 36 -11.57 1.00 -2.13
N LEU A 37 -12.16 0.26 -1.16
CA LEU A 37 -13.56 -0.16 -1.24
C LEU A 37 -14.50 1.05 -1.30
N GLY A 38 -14.33 2.02 -0.40
CA GLY A 38 -15.19 3.20 -0.34
C GLY A 38 -15.05 4.11 -1.56
N VAL A 39 -13.85 4.24 -2.10
CA VAL A 39 -13.58 5.05 -3.30
C VAL A 39 -14.10 4.34 -4.56
N SER A 40 -13.77 3.08 -4.75
CA SER A 40 -14.16 2.32 -5.93
C SER A 40 -15.64 1.96 -5.96
N GLY A 41 -16.18 1.58 -4.81
CA GLY A 41 -17.49 0.94 -4.73
C GLY A 41 -17.53 -0.47 -5.33
N VAL A 42 -16.37 -1.08 -5.60
CA VAL A 42 -16.23 -2.40 -6.25
C VAL A 42 -15.79 -3.45 -5.25
N SER A 43 -14.57 -3.35 -4.74
CA SER A 43 -13.97 -4.37 -3.86
C SER A 43 -12.91 -3.75 -2.95
N SER A 44 -12.57 -4.47 -1.89
CA SER A 44 -11.38 -4.21 -1.06
C SER A 44 -10.15 -5.00 -1.51
N ASP A 45 -10.32 -5.95 -2.45
CA ASP A 45 -9.25 -6.74 -3.03
C ASP A 45 -8.64 -6.02 -4.25
N PHE A 46 -7.33 -5.86 -4.22
CA PHE A 46 -6.61 -5.15 -5.29
C PHE A 46 -6.70 -5.88 -6.63
N ARG A 47 -6.80 -7.20 -6.64
CA ARG A 47 -6.94 -8.00 -7.87
C ARG A 47 -8.26 -7.69 -8.59
N ASP A 48 -9.35 -7.57 -7.83
CA ASP A 48 -10.65 -7.19 -8.37
C ASP A 48 -10.64 -5.77 -8.90
N LEU A 49 -9.93 -4.86 -8.20
CA LEU A 49 -9.79 -3.47 -8.61
C LEU A 49 -8.95 -3.32 -9.89
N GLU A 50 -7.84 -4.06 -9.99
CA GLU A 50 -7.01 -4.08 -11.20
C GLU A 50 -7.83 -4.59 -12.39
N THR A 51 -8.55 -5.70 -12.23
CA THR A 51 -9.43 -6.24 -13.26
C THR A 51 -10.52 -5.23 -13.68
N ALA A 52 -11.22 -4.65 -12.72
CA ALA A 52 -12.26 -3.67 -13.01
C ALA A 52 -11.72 -2.41 -13.70
N ALA A 53 -10.53 -1.94 -13.30
CA ALA A 53 -9.87 -0.80 -13.93
C ALA A 53 -9.45 -1.09 -15.37
N ASP A 54 -8.97 -2.30 -15.66
CA ASP A 54 -8.59 -2.73 -17.02
C ASP A 54 -9.82 -2.92 -17.91
N GLU A 55 -10.98 -3.22 -17.34
CA GLU A 55 -12.29 -3.24 -17.99
C GLU A 55 -12.91 -1.83 -18.18
N GLY A 56 -12.21 -0.78 -17.75
CA GLY A 56 -12.62 0.61 -17.94
C GLY A 56 -13.40 1.23 -16.79
N ASN A 57 -13.41 0.61 -15.60
CA ASN A 57 -14.03 1.21 -14.42
C ASN A 57 -13.16 2.35 -13.87
N GLU A 58 -13.59 3.60 -14.11
CA GLU A 58 -12.85 4.81 -13.72
C GLU A 58 -12.69 4.94 -12.20
N ARG A 59 -13.69 4.49 -11.42
CA ARG A 59 -13.59 4.58 -9.95
C ARG A 59 -12.61 3.55 -9.38
N ALA A 60 -12.52 2.36 -9.97
CA ALA A 60 -11.50 1.38 -9.61
C ALA A 60 -10.09 1.92 -9.93
N ARG A 61 -9.90 2.52 -11.10
CA ARG A 61 -8.65 3.19 -11.48
C ARG A 61 -8.30 4.30 -10.49
N LEU A 62 -9.25 5.19 -10.19
CA LEU A 62 -9.05 6.26 -9.22
C LEU A 62 -8.63 5.73 -7.84
N ALA A 63 -9.25 4.65 -7.37
CA ALA A 63 -8.94 4.05 -6.07
C ALA A 63 -7.50 3.52 -6.03
N LEU A 64 -7.02 2.88 -7.10
CA LEU A 64 -5.64 2.41 -7.23
C LEU A 64 -4.66 3.59 -7.28
N ASP A 65 -4.93 4.60 -8.10
CA ASP A 65 -4.07 5.78 -8.23
C ASP A 65 -3.98 6.56 -6.90
N MET A 66 -5.09 6.68 -6.16
CA MET A 66 -5.10 7.28 -4.83
C MET A 66 -4.26 6.48 -3.82
N PHE A 67 -4.31 5.16 -3.88
CA PHE A 67 -3.48 4.30 -3.03
C PHE A 67 -1.99 4.50 -3.33
N ASP A 68 -1.61 4.44 -4.60
CA ASP A 68 -0.21 4.64 -5.03
C ASP A 68 0.34 5.99 -4.60
N TYR A 69 -0.45 7.05 -4.83
CA TYR A 69 -0.12 8.41 -4.41
C TYR A 69 0.07 8.52 -2.89
N TRP A 70 -0.84 7.90 -2.11
CA TRP A 70 -0.77 7.96 -0.65
C TRP A 70 0.44 7.22 -0.10
N VAL A 71 0.74 6.02 -0.62
CA VAL A 71 1.95 5.27 -0.25
C VAL A 71 3.21 6.10 -0.56
N ALA A 72 3.27 6.72 -1.73
CA ALA A 72 4.40 7.57 -2.11
C ALA A 72 4.58 8.77 -1.15
N LYS A 73 3.50 9.40 -0.71
CA LYS A 73 3.55 10.47 0.32
C LYS A 73 4.14 9.98 1.64
N VAL A 74 3.74 8.80 2.10
CA VAL A 74 4.27 8.22 3.34
C VAL A 74 5.75 7.89 3.19
N VAL A 75 6.15 7.29 2.07
CA VAL A 75 7.58 7.06 1.74
C VAL A 75 8.36 8.38 1.76
N GLY A 76 7.82 9.42 1.11
CA GLY A 76 8.43 10.75 1.11
C GLY A 76 8.58 11.34 2.51
N SER A 77 7.58 11.15 3.38
CA SER A 77 7.65 11.61 4.77
C SER A 77 8.75 10.90 5.57
N TYR A 78 8.92 9.59 5.37
CA TYR A 78 10.01 8.83 5.99
C TYR A 78 11.39 9.21 5.43
N ALA A 79 11.49 9.42 4.11
CA ALA A 79 12.73 9.91 3.51
C ALA A 79 13.14 11.27 4.10
N ALA A 80 12.17 12.16 4.33
CA ALA A 80 12.42 13.44 5.00
C ALA A 80 12.86 13.26 6.46
N ALA A 81 12.21 12.39 7.22
CA ALA A 81 12.55 12.12 8.62
C ALA A 81 13.96 11.51 8.77
N MET A 82 14.36 10.67 7.83
CA MET A 82 15.70 10.04 7.79
C MET A 82 16.78 10.93 7.15
N ASN A 83 16.41 12.08 6.58
CA ASN A 83 17.28 12.94 5.78
C ASN A 83 17.89 12.23 4.56
N GLY A 84 17.12 11.37 3.93
CA GLY A 84 17.49 10.57 2.76
C GLY A 84 17.06 9.12 2.88
N VAL A 85 17.25 8.37 1.80
CA VAL A 85 16.94 6.95 1.74
C VAL A 85 17.86 6.26 0.75
N ASP A 86 18.39 5.09 1.11
CA ASP A 86 19.28 4.29 0.25
C ASP A 86 18.51 3.18 -0.47
N ALA A 87 17.47 2.66 0.17
CA ALA A 87 16.65 1.58 -0.37
C ALA A 87 15.19 1.67 0.06
N ILE A 88 14.29 1.21 -0.82
CA ILE A 88 12.86 1.02 -0.55
C ILE A 88 12.54 -0.45 -0.76
N ILE A 89 11.91 -1.07 0.23
CA ILE A 89 11.56 -2.49 0.22
C ILE A 89 10.05 -2.62 0.15
N PHE A 90 9.57 -3.28 -0.90
CA PHE A 90 8.19 -3.70 -1.06
C PHE A 90 8.00 -5.10 -0.49
N THR A 91 7.01 -5.25 0.38
CA THR A 91 6.76 -6.50 1.11
C THR A 91 5.26 -6.67 1.35
N ALA A 92 4.87 -7.81 1.91
CA ALA A 92 3.48 -8.19 2.17
C ALA A 92 2.60 -8.24 0.89
N GLY A 93 1.31 -8.54 1.04
CA GLY A 93 0.43 -8.93 -0.04
C GLY A 93 0.51 -8.07 -1.30
N VAL A 94 0.22 -6.76 -1.19
CA VAL A 94 0.23 -5.84 -2.35
C VAL A 94 1.65 -5.54 -2.80
N GLY A 95 2.58 -5.29 -1.87
CA GLY A 95 3.97 -4.96 -2.20
C GLY A 95 4.68 -6.10 -2.95
N GLU A 96 4.43 -7.35 -2.57
CA GLU A 96 5.02 -8.53 -3.20
C GLU A 96 4.36 -8.89 -4.53
N ASN A 97 3.04 -8.73 -4.64
CA ASN A 97 2.26 -9.34 -5.72
C ASN A 97 1.81 -8.37 -6.82
N SER A 98 1.76 -7.06 -6.59
CA SER A 98 1.32 -6.09 -7.60
C SER A 98 2.50 -5.29 -8.18
N ALA A 99 2.96 -5.73 -9.35
CA ALA A 99 3.96 -4.99 -10.14
C ALA A 99 3.43 -3.62 -10.58
N THR A 100 2.15 -3.52 -10.83
CA THR A 100 1.45 -2.30 -11.25
C THR A 100 1.49 -1.26 -10.13
N THR A 101 1.12 -1.65 -8.90
CA THR A 101 1.17 -0.78 -7.72
C THR A 101 2.60 -0.32 -7.42
N ARG A 102 3.60 -1.22 -7.46
CA ARG A 102 5.00 -0.81 -7.27
C ARG A 102 5.43 0.24 -8.28
N ALA A 103 5.10 0.03 -9.56
CA ALA A 103 5.40 0.98 -10.61
C ALA A 103 4.65 2.30 -10.42
N GLY A 104 3.38 2.26 -10.03
CA GLY A 104 2.55 3.43 -9.74
C GLY A 104 3.12 4.29 -8.61
N ILE A 105 3.54 3.66 -7.51
CA ILE A 105 4.21 4.34 -6.38
C ILE A 105 5.51 4.99 -6.83
N CYS A 106 6.36 4.25 -7.56
CA CYS A 106 7.69 4.73 -7.99
C CYS A 106 7.61 5.94 -8.93
N LYS A 107 6.52 6.13 -9.68
CA LYS A 107 6.31 7.33 -10.51
C LYS A 107 6.38 8.63 -9.71
N TYR A 108 5.99 8.61 -8.44
CA TYR A 108 6.03 9.78 -7.55
C TYR A 108 7.37 9.95 -6.84
N LEU A 109 8.26 8.96 -6.89
CA LEU A 109 9.53 8.93 -6.15
C LEU A 109 10.76 9.25 -7.01
N GLY A 110 10.56 9.71 -8.24
CA GLY A 110 11.65 10.09 -9.15
C GLY A 110 12.56 11.18 -8.59
N TYR A 111 12.05 12.09 -7.75
CA TYR A 111 12.83 13.12 -7.08
C TYR A 111 13.85 12.55 -6.08
N LEU A 112 13.64 11.34 -5.57
CA LEU A 112 14.61 10.62 -4.76
C LEU A 112 15.66 9.89 -5.62
N GLY A 113 15.44 9.82 -6.93
CA GLY A 113 16.26 9.05 -7.86
C GLY A 113 15.87 7.57 -7.93
N CYS A 114 14.60 7.25 -7.64
CA CYS A 114 14.04 5.92 -7.82
C CYS A 114 13.75 5.67 -9.31
N GLU A 115 14.36 4.63 -9.87
CA GLU A 115 14.10 4.18 -11.24
C GLU A 115 13.82 2.68 -11.22
N ILE A 116 12.59 2.31 -11.60
CA ILE A 116 12.16 0.91 -11.62
C ILE A 116 12.52 0.25 -12.95
N ASP A 117 13.03 -0.97 -12.89
CA ASP A 117 13.23 -1.82 -14.06
C ASP A 117 11.97 -2.67 -14.31
N PRO A 118 11.29 -2.51 -15.46
CA PRO A 118 10.03 -3.21 -15.73
C PRO A 118 10.14 -4.73 -15.75
N GLU A 119 11.28 -5.29 -16.16
CA GLU A 119 11.41 -6.75 -16.31
C GLU A 119 11.57 -7.47 -14.95
N PRO A 120 12.53 -7.13 -14.08
CA PRO A 120 12.57 -7.73 -12.75
C PRO A 120 11.33 -7.39 -11.91
N ASN A 121 10.68 -6.24 -12.13
CA ASN A 121 9.47 -5.87 -11.42
C ASN A 121 8.28 -6.82 -11.68
N LYS A 122 8.27 -7.59 -12.76
CA LYS A 122 7.21 -8.60 -13.03
C LYS A 122 7.35 -9.86 -12.20
N LYS A 123 8.51 -10.12 -11.61
CA LYS A 123 8.77 -11.32 -10.84
C LYS A 123 8.10 -11.29 -9.48
N ARG A 124 7.85 -12.47 -8.90
CA ARG A 124 7.16 -12.70 -7.63
C ARG A 124 7.81 -13.83 -6.86
N GLY A 125 7.64 -13.83 -5.53
CA GLY A 125 7.98 -14.96 -4.66
C GLY A 125 9.47 -15.16 -4.39
N GLU A 126 10.32 -14.20 -4.72
CA GLU A 126 11.76 -14.22 -4.46
C GLU A 126 12.26 -12.86 -4.01
N ASP A 127 13.38 -12.86 -3.29
CA ASP A 127 14.12 -11.63 -2.98
C ASP A 127 14.75 -11.10 -4.26
N ILE A 128 14.31 -9.92 -4.69
CA ILE A 128 14.77 -9.36 -5.96
C ILE A 128 14.96 -7.85 -5.91
N CYS A 129 16.03 -7.37 -6.53
CA CYS A 129 16.21 -5.97 -6.85
C CYS A 129 15.41 -5.64 -8.13
N ILE A 130 14.54 -4.67 -8.05
CA ILE A 130 13.66 -4.22 -9.13
C ILE A 130 13.99 -2.82 -9.64
N SER A 131 15.10 -2.22 -9.18
CA SER A 131 15.60 -0.94 -9.69
C SER A 131 16.56 -1.14 -10.85
N THR A 132 16.64 -0.13 -11.73
CA THR A 132 17.69 -0.05 -12.76
C THR A 132 19.08 0.03 -12.11
N ALA A 133 20.14 -0.22 -12.90
CA ALA A 133 21.51 -0.06 -12.43
C ALA A 133 21.82 1.38 -12.01
N ASP A 134 21.24 2.35 -12.72
CA ASP A 134 21.48 3.78 -12.53
C ASP A 134 20.62 4.40 -11.42
N SER A 135 19.64 3.65 -10.90
CA SER A 135 18.79 4.11 -9.80
C SER A 135 19.64 4.45 -8.57
N LYS A 136 19.49 5.67 -8.07
CA LYS A 136 20.18 6.14 -6.85
C LYS A 136 19.67 5.41 -5.61
N VAL A 137 18.36 5.28 -5.50
CA VAL A 137 17.69 4.52 -4.44
C VAL A 137 17.39 3.13 -4.95
N LYS A 138 17.87 2.11 -4.26
CA LYS A 138 17.61 0.72 -4.65
C LYS A 138 16.20 0.30 -4.27
N LEU A 139 15.54 -0.43 -5.16
CA LEU A 139 14.17 -0.90 -4.98
C LEU A 139 14.19 -2.43 -4.90
N PHE A 140 13.63 -2.97 -3.83
CA PHE A 140 13.59 -4.41 -3.61
C PHE A 140 12.16 -4.90 -3.41
N VAL A 141 11.90 -6.14 -3.82
CA VAL A 141 10.77 -6.94 -3.32
C VAL A 141 11.37 -8.00 -2.43
N ILE A 142 10.89 -8.09 -1.20
CA ILE A 142 11.33 -9.08 -0.21
C ILE A 142 10.08 -9.69 0.41
N PRO A 143 9.78 -10.98 0.14
CA PRO A 143 8.64 -11.66 0.74
C PRO A 143 8.73 -11.72 2.25
N THR A 144 7.60 -11.50 2.92
CA THR A 144 7.49 -11.74 4.36
C THR A 144 7.46 -13.24 4.65
N ASN A 145 8.11 -13.64 5.73
CA ASN A 145 8.09 -15.02 6.22
C ASN A 145 7.57 -15.06 7.66
N GLU A 146 6.28 -14.75 7.83
CA GLU A 146 5.62 -14.71 9.14
C GLU A 146 5.54 -16.09 9.77
N GLU A 147 5.35 -17.14 8.96
CA GLU A 147 5.27 -18.53 9.43
C GLU A 147 6.56 -18.96 10.11
N LEU A 148 7.72 -18.56 9.59
CA LEU A 148 9.01 -18.87 10.19
C LEU A 148 9.18 -18.19 11.56
N VAL A 149 8.70 -16.95 11.71
CA VAL A 149 8.74 -16.24 13.01
C VAL A 149 7.87 -16.97 14.02
N ILE A 150 6.62 -17.29 13.66
CA ILE A 150 5.70 -18.06 14.51
C ILE A 150 6.30 -19.41 14.90
N ALA A 151 6.91 -20.12 13.94
CA ALA A 151 7.55 -21.41 14.20
C ALA A 151 8.73 -21.30 15.17
N ARG A 152 9.56 -20.27 15.03
CA ARG A 152 10.68 -20.00 15.96
C ARG A 152 10.19 -19.66 17.35
N ASP A 153 9.23 -18.74 17.48
CA ASP A 153 8.68 -18.33 18.76
C ASP A 153 8.00 -19.53 19.47
N THR A 154 7.23 -20.32 18.71
CA THR A 154 6.61 -21.55 19.24
C THR A 154 7.67 -22.53 19.75
N ARG A 155 8.71 -22.78 18.98
CA ARG A 155 9.83 -23.65 19.39
C ARG A 155 10.47 -23.16 20.68
N ASP A 156 10.72 -21.86 20.77
CA ASP A 156 11.43 -21.28 21.92
C ASP A 156 10.55 -21.31 23.19
N ILE A 157 9.23 -21.14 23.06
CA ILE A 157 8.28 -21.29 24.17
C ILE A 157 8.18 -22.76 24.65
N VAL A 158 8.18 -23.71 23.70
CA VAL A 158 8.03 -25.15 24.05
C VAL A 158 9.30 -25.74 24.64
N ASN A 159 10.47 -25.26 24.24
CA ASN A 159 11.77 -25.78 24.67
C ASN A 159 12.40 -24.97 25.83
N GLY A 160 11.85 -23.82 26.21
CA GLY A 160 12.34 -22.94 27.26
C GLY A 160 11.99 -23.39 28.61
#